data_e43b5b879f981bca351ebc63d4805632
#
_entry.id   e43b5b879f981bca351ebc63d4805632
#
_cell.length_a   1.000
_cell.length_b   1.000
_cell.length_c   1.000
_cell.angle_alpha   90.00
_cell.angle_beta   90.00
_cell.angle_gamma   90.00
#
_symmetry.space_group_name_H-M   'P 1'
#
loop_
_entity.id
_entity.type
_entity.pdbx_description
1 polymer ?
#
loop_
_entity_poly.entity_id
_entity_poly.type
_entity_poly.pdbx_seq_one_letter_code
_entity_poly.pdbx_strand_id
1 'polypeptide(L)'
;MENKMTRRTWLQSSTAALACLALPEYALGAVAEKGGASRVWMTKEISPEALVRIYEALGRPAGGKVAVKISTGEPGGRNFLSPALIKDLVRRVNGTIVECNTAYGGKRSRTEDHLQAAKDHGFSDIARVDIMDAEGEFTIPVRDRKHLEYDIVGDHLKNYDFMVNLAHFK
;
A
#
# COMPACT_ATOMS: atom_id res chain seq x y z
N MET A 1 19.76 -35.74 0.92
CA MET A 1 20.43 -35.39 -0.35
C MET A 1 20.12 -33.94 -0.65
N GLU A 2 21.08 -33.07 -0.36
CA GLU A 2 20.96 -31.61 -0.66
C GLU A 2 21.14 -31.39 -2.15
N ASN A 3 20.10 -30.88 -2.80
CA ASN A 3 20.13 -30.51 -4.20
C ASN A 3 20.82 -29.15 -4.36
N LYS A 4 22.14 -29.14 -4.51
CA LYS A 4 22.92 -27.90 -4.74
C LYS A 4 22.60 -27.36 -6.13
N MET A 5 21.88 -26.26 -6.19
CA MET A 5 21.62 -25.53 -7.42
C MET A 5 22.93 -25.07 -8.05
N THR A 6 23.21 -25.50 -9.28
CA THR A 6 24.45 -25.15 -9.98
C THR A 6 24.35 -23.75 -10.60
N ARG A 7 25.51 -23.09 -10.82
CA ARG A 7 25.58 -21.76 -11.51
C ARG A 7 24.88 -21.77 -12.89
N ARG A 8 24.84 -22.92 -13.55
CA ARG A 8 24.17 -23.09 -14.84
C ARG A 8 22.65 -23.05 -14.73
N THR A 9 22.08 -23.63 -13.68
CA THR A 9 20.64 -23.60 -13.37
C THR A 9 20.21 -22.19 -12.98
N TRP A 10 21.07 -21.46 -12.27
CA TRP A 10 20.83 -20.04 -11.92
C TRP A 10 20.81 -19.16 -13.15
N LEU A 11 21.75 -19.31 -14.07
CA LEU A 11 21.81 -18.57 -15.35
C LEU A 11 20.61 -18.89 -16.29
N GLN A 12 20.11 -20.10 -16.28
CA GLN A 12 18.92 -20.46 -17.06
C GLN A 12 17.63 -19.84 -16.50
N SER A 13 17.55 -19.68 -15.18
CA SER A 13 16.44 -18.96 -14.52
C SER A 13 16.52 -17.44 -14.75
N SER A 14 17.73 -16.89 -14.92
CA SER A 14 17.96 -15.46 -15.16
C SER A 14 17.70 -15.05 -16.61
N THR A 15 17.83 -15.97 -17.59
CA THR A 15 17.49 -15.68 -19.00
C THR A 15 15.98 -15.57 -19.23
N ALA A 16 15.15 -16.24 -18.42
CA ALA A 16 13.70 -16.02 -18.46
C ALA A 16 13.30 -14.61 -17.97
N ALA A 17 14.08 -14.02 -17.08
CA ALA A 17 13.85 -12.65 -16.58
C ALA A 17 14.28 -11.56 -17.61
N LEU A 18 15.28 -11.84 -18.47
CA LEU A 18 15.73 -10.88 -19.49
C LEU A 18 14.77 -10.80 -20.71
N ALA A 19 13.98 -11.85 -20.97
CA ALA A 19 13.00 -11.83 -22.04
C ALA A 19 11.84 -10.83 -21.78
N CYS A 20 11.65 -10.40 -20.52
CA CYS A 20 10.64 -9.39 -20.16
C CYS A 20 11.06 -7.95 -20.53
N LEU A 21 12.32 -7.70 -20.91
CA LEU A 21 12.82 -6.36 -21.23
C LEU A 21 12.50 -5.91 -22.68
N ALA A 22 11.97 -6.80 -23.52
CA ALA A 22 11.68 -6.53 -24.93
C ALA A 22 10.17 -6.39 -25.24
N LEU A 23 9.32 -6.31 -24.21
CA LEU A 23 7.89 -6.13 -24.41
C LEU A 23 7.55 -4.64 -24.57
N PRO A 24 6.61 -4.29 -25.49
CA PRO A 24 6.20 -2.90 -25.70
C PRO A 24 5.64 -2.29 -24.40
N GLU A 25 5.67 -0.96 -24.30
CA GLU A 25 5.37 -0.14 -23.11
C GLU A 25 4.04 -0.42 -22.38
N TYR A 26 3.22 -1.33 -22.90
CA TYR A 26 1.89 -1.69 -22.37
C TYR A 26 1.81 -3.10 -21.77
N ALA A 27 2.91 -3.82 -21.69
CA ALA A 27 2.89 -5.16 -21.08
C ALA A 27 2.79 -5.03 -19.56
N LEU A 28 1.57 -4.87 -19.06
CA LEU A 28 1.20 -5.30 -17.73
C LEU A 28 1.48 -6.81 -17.66
N GLY A 29 2.63 -7.17 -17.11
CA GLY A 29 3.10 -8.55 -17.11
C GLY A 29 2.19 -9.45 -16.30
N ALA A 30 1.25 -10.12 -16.95
CA ALA A 30 0.55 -11.25 -16.39
C ALA A 30 1.31 -12.51 -16.78
N VAL A 31 2.14 -13.04 -15.90
CA VAL A 31 2.61 -14.43 -16.03
C VAL A 31 1.51 -15.30 -15.45
N ALA A 32 0.64 -15.81 -16.32
CA ALA A 32 -0.37 -16.80 -15.93
C ALA A 32 0.27 -18.19 -15.99
N GLU A 33 0.69 -18.71 -14.86
CA GLU A 33 0.96 -20.15 -14.75
C GLU A 33 -0.31 -20.91 -14.38
N LYS A 34 -0.52 -22.06 -15.03
CA LYS A 34 -1.52 -23.06 -14.67
C LYS A 34 -1.15 -23.62 -13.28
N GLY A 35 -1.82 -23.13 -12.23
CA GLY A 35 -1.57 -23.66 -10.89
C GLY A 35 -1.86 -22.72 -9.74
N GLY A 36 -2.77 -21.74 -9.86
CA GLY A 36 -3.25 -20.97 -8.71
C GLY A 36 -2.25 -19.96 -8.10
N ALA A 37 -1.17 -19.62 -8.79
CA ALA A 37 -0.21 -18.60 -8.35
C ALA A 37 -0.87 -17.22 -8.29
N SER A 38 -0.56 -16.45 -7.25
CA SER A 38 -1.02 -15.08 -7.09
C SER A 38 -0.43 -14.18 -8.18
N ARG A 39 -1.28 -13.37 -8.82
CA ARG A 39 -0.84 -12.39 -9.82
C ARG A 39 -0.31 -11.15 -9.13
N VAL A 40 0.84 -10.67 -9.59
CA VAL A 40 1.45 -9.40 -9.19
C VAL A 40 1.53 -8.49 -10.41
N TRP A 41 1.13 -7.23 -10.23
CA TRP A 41 1.17 -6.22 -11.27
C TRP A 41 2.27 -5.20 -10.96
N MET A 42 3.03 -4.81 -11.98
CA MET A 42 4.13 -3.86 -11.84
C MET A 42 4.17 -2.91 -13.05
N THR A 43 4.56 -1.67 -12.81
CA THR A 43 4.87 -0.69 -13.86
C THR A 43 6.22 -0.04 -13.59
N LYS A 44 6.91 0.38 -14.65
CA LYS A 44 8.11 1.20 -14.58
C LYS A 44 7.78 2.70 -14.53
N GLU A 45 6.55 3.05 -14.91
CA GLU A 45 6.08 4.43 -14.93
C GLU A 45 5.61 4.83 -13.53
N ILE A 46 6.17 5.92 -13.00
CA ILE A 46 5.76 6.53 -11.74
C ILE A 46 4.98 7.80 -12.06
N SER A 47 3.68 7.63 -12.27
CA SER A 47 2.75 8.72 -12.57
C SER A 47 1.38 8.47 -11.91
N PRO A 48 0.56 9.50 -11.70
CA PRO A 48 -0.81 9.34 -11.20
C PRO A 48 -1.64 8.38 -12.05
N GLU A 49 -1.52 8.48 -13.36
CA GLU A 49 -2.24 7.66 -14.34
C GLU A 49 -1.80 6.19 -14.25
N ALA A 50 -0.49 5.94 -14.11
CA ALA A 50 0.03 4.58 -13.96
C ALA A 50 -0.43 3.95 -12.64
N LEU A 51 -0.52 4.71 -11.57
CA LEU A 51 -1.04 4.24 -10.28
C LEU A 51 -2.51 3.84 -10.39
N VAL A 52 -3.33 4.63 -11.07
CA VAL A 52 -4.74 4.30 -11.32
C VAL A 52 -4.85 3.04 -12.19
N ARG A 53 -4.05 2.93 -13.28
CA ARG A 53 -4.05 1.73 -14.14
C ARG A 53 -3.68 0.46 -13.36
N ILE A 54 -2.68 0.51 -12.47
CA ILE A 54 -2.33 -0.65 -11.62
C ILE A 54 -3.49 -1.02 -10.70
N TYR A 55 -4.11 -0.04 -10.06
CA TYR A 55 -5.28 -0.29 -9.23
C TYR A 55 -6.41 -0.99 -10.02
N GLU A 56 -6.73 -0.50 -11.20
CA GLU A 56 -7.76 -1.08 -12.07
C GLU A 56 -7.40 -2.50 -12.51
N ALA A 57 -6.11 -2.76 -12.81
CA ALA A 57 -5.61 -4.07 -13.19
C ALA A 57 -5.76 -5.14 -12.09
N LEU A 58 -5.88 -4.74 -10.82
CA LEU A 58 -6.17 -5.66 -9.72
C LEU A 58 -7.56 -6.31 -9.87
N GLY A 59 -8.48 -5.71 -10.63
CA GLY A 59 -9.82 -6.23 -10.88
C GLY A 59 -10.70 -6.32 -9.60
N ARG A 60 -10.40 -5.49 -8.60
CA ARG A 60 -11.14 -5.42 -7.32
C ARG A 60 -11.58 -3.98 -7.06
N PRO A 61 -12.69 -3.54 -7.64
CA PRO A 61 -13.19 -2.18 -7.43
C PRO A 61 -13.52 -1.96 -5.95
N ALA A 62 -13.05 -0.85 -5.40
CA ALA A 62 -13.40 -0.43 -4.06
C ALA A 62 -14.87 -0.03 -4.00
N GLY A 63 -15.52 -0.31 -2.87
CA GLY A 63 -16.92 0.04 -2.64
C GLY A 63 -17.17 0.43 -1.20
N GLY A 64 -18.29 1.08 -0.94
CA GLY A 64 -18.64 1.58 0.38
C GLY A 64 -17.74 2.75 0.83
N LYS A 65 -17.48 2.83 2.11
CA LYS A 65 -16.54 3.79 2.70
C LYS A 65 -15.12 3.26 2.54
N VAL A 66 -14.30 3.94 1.76
CA VAL A 66 -12.96 3.49 1.40
C VAL A 66 -11.89 4.18 2.23
N ALA A 67 -11.08 3.40 2.94
CA ALA A 67 -9.84 3.85 3.56
C ALA A 67 -8.69 3.74 2.56
N VAL A 68 -7.89 4.80 2.41
CA VAL A 68 -6.63 4.77 1.67
C VAL A 68 -5.50 4.89 2.69
N LYS A 69 -4.90 3.74 3.07
CA LYS A 69 -3.81 3.70 4.04
C LYS A 69 -2.51 4.12 3.39
N ILE A 70 -1.87 5.10 3.99
CA ILE A 70 -0.56 5.61 3.58
C ILE A 70 0.38 5.74 4.78
N SER A 71 1.60 6.19 4.54
CA SER A 71 2.44 6.82 5.56
C SER A 71 2.57 8.30 5.24
N THR A 72 2.11 9.16 6.14
CA THR A 72 2.11 10.63 5.97
C THR A 72 3.50 11.23 6.07
N GLY A 73 4.48 10.49 6.55
CA GLY A 73 5.87 10.95 6.72
C GLY A 73 6.08 11.79 8.00
N GLU A 74 7.33 11.86 8.44
CA GLU A 74 7.70 12.66 9.60
C GLU A 74 7.65 14.16 9.29
N PRO A 75 7.24 15.02 10.23
CA PRO A 75 7.23 16.46 10.07
C PRO A 75 8.56 16.99 9.55
N GLY A 76 8.52 17.75 8.45
CA GLY A 76 9.71 18.26 7.76
C GLY A 76 10.49 17.22 6.95
N GLY A 77 10.09 15.95 6.99
CA GLY A 77 10.62 14.88 6.16
C GLY A 77 10.09 14.92 4.72
N ARG A 78 10.72 14.12 3.84
CA ARG A 78 10.32 14.00 2.42
C ARG A 78 10.09 12.54 2.00
N ASN A 79 10.18 11.60 2.93
CA ASN A 79 10.11 10.16 2.67
C ASN A 79 8.67 9.63 2.76
N PHE A 80 7.78 10.17 1.94
CA PHE A 80 6.39 9.75 1.82
C PHE A 80 5.93 9.81 0.36
N LEU A 81 4.84 9.14 0.03
CA LEU A 81 4.24 9.25 -1.30
C LEU A 81 3.69 10.67 -1.49
N SER A 82 4.12 11.32 -2.57
CA SER A 82 3.63 12.67 -2.87
C SER A 82 2.11 12.69 -3.02
N PRO A 83 1.41 13.66 -2.39
CA PRO A 83 -0.02 13.88 -2.63
C PRO A 83 -0.37 14.00 -4.11
N ALA A 84 0.49 14.67 -4.90
CA ALA A 84 0.29 14.80 -6.34
C ALA A 84 0.26 13.45 -7.06
N LEU A 85 1.06 12.47 -6.62
CA LEU A 85 1.10 11.13 -7.20
C LEU A 85 -0.18 10.33 -6.90
N ILE A 86 -0.70 10.44 -5.67
CA ILE A 86 -1.81 9.58 -5.21
C ILE A 86 -3.20 10.19 -5.37
N LYS A 87 -3.27 11.50 -5.62
CA LYS A 87 -4.53 12.27 -5.66
C LYS A 87 -5.60 11.65 -6.56
N ASP A 88 -5.23 11.23 -7.75
CA ASP A 88 -6.19 10.73 -8.74
C ASP A 88 -6.74 9.36 -8.34
N LEU A 89 -5.91 8.49 -7.75
CA LEU A 89 -6.39 7.23 -7.19
C LEU A 89 -7.30 7.48 -5.98
N VAL A 90 -6.92 8.35 -5.05
CA VAL A 90 -7.73 8.69 -3.87
C VAL A 90 -9.12 9.20 -4.29
N ARG A 91 -9.17 10.08 -5.29
CA ARG A 91 -10.43 10.58 -5.87
C ARG A 91 -11.20 9.49 -6.62
N ARG A 92 -10.51 8.64 -7.37
CA ARG A 92 -11.10 7.53 -8.13
C ARG A 92 -11.88 6.57 -7.23
N VAL A 93 -11.38 6.31 -6.02
CA VAL A 93 -12.03 5.42 -5.05
C VAL A 93 -12.91 6.18 -4.04
N ASN A 94 -13.03 7.50 -4.15
CA ASN A 94 -13.69 8.36 -3.16
C ASN A 94 -13.21 8.07 -1.73
N GLY A 95 -11.89 7.96 -1.57
CA GLY A 95 -11.26 7.47 -0.35
C GLY A 95 -11.00 8.54 0.69
N THR A 96 -11.04 8.14 1.97
CA THR A 96 -10.45 8.89 3.08
C THR A 96 -9.03 8.41 3.28
N ILE A 97 -8.07 9.31 3.38
CA ILE A 97 -6.70 8.97 3.76
C ILE A 97 -6.68 8.57 5.23
N VAL A 98 -6.10 7.42 5.53
CA VAL A 98 -6.04 6.92 6.90
C VAL A 98 -4.61 6.61 7.35
N GLU A 99 -4.34 6.86 8.62
CA GLU A 99 -3.09 6.56 9.33
C GLU A 99 -3.40 6.12 10.77
N CYS A 100 -2.36 5.67 11.49
CA CYS A 100 -2.39 5.54 12.94
C CYS A 100 -1.26 6.35 13.56
N ASN A 101 -1.43 6.76 14.80
CA ASN A 101 -0.36 7.38 15.58
C ASN A 101 0.84 6.43 15.71
N THR A 102 2.04 6.99 15.80
CA THR A 102 3.25 6.19 15.96
C THR A 102 3.43 5.77 17.42
N ALA A 103 3.80 4.51 17.64
CA ALA A 103 4.09 3.99 18.97
C ALA A 103 5.40 4.54 19.57
N TYR A 104 6.30 5.03 18.72
CA TYR A 104 7.53 5.72 19.18
C TYR A 104 7.27 7.21 19.38
N GLY A 105 8.07 7.86 20.25
CA GLY A 105 7.98 9.28 20.51
C GLY A 105 8.19 10.14 19.25
N GLY A 106 7.61 11.33 19.26
CA GLY A 106 7.66 12.29 18.15
C GLY A 106 6.31 12.95 17.93
N LYS A 107 6.24 13.89 16.97
CA LYS A 107 5.00 14.64 16.73
C LYS A 107 3.85 13.77 16.26
N ARG A 108 4.12 12.69 15.51
CA ARG A 108 3.07 11.78 15.04
C ARG A 108 2.56 10.78 16.10
N SER A 109 3.06 10.84 17.32
CA SER A 109 2.49 10.06 18.45
C SER A 109 1.24 10.70 19.07
N ARG A 110 0.88 11.90 18.65
CA ARG A 110 -0.30 12.64 19.11
C ARG A 110 -1.17 12.99 17.91
N THR A 111 -2.45 12.72 17.99
CA THR A 111 -3.40 12.88 16.90
C THR A 111 -3.39 14.29 16.29
N GLU A 112 -3.40 15.33 17.12
CA GLU A 112 -3.43 16.73 16.65
C GLU A 112 -2.17 17.10 15.86
N ASP A 113 -1.00 16.73 16.39
CA ASP A 113 0.29 16.98 15.75
C ASP A 113 0.44 16.13 14.48
N HIS A 114 -0.11 14.93 14.47
CA HIS A 114 -0.10 14.04 13.28
C HIS A 114 -0.99 14.60 12.17
N LEU A 115 -2.20 15.08 12.50
CA LEU A 115 -3.08 15.74 11.54
C LEU A 115 -2.43 17.02 10.99
N GLN A 116 -1.73 17.78 11.84
CA GLN A 116 -0.98 18.96 11.38
C GLN A 116 0.13 18.55 10.40
N ALA A 117 0.91 17.49 10.69
CA ALA A 117 1.93 16.99 9.78
C ALA A 117 1.34 16.54 8.43
N ALA A 118 0.20 15.85 8.45
CA ALA A 118 -0.50 15.45 7.23
C ALA A 118 -0.96 16.65 6.40
N LYS A 119 -1.43 17.72 7.06
CA LYS A 119 -1.79 18.98 6.43
C LYS A 119 -0.58 19.69 5.83
N ASP A 120 0.51 19.82 6.59
CA ASP A 120 1.74 20.48 6.14
C ASP A 120 2.35 19.78 4.91
N HIS A 121 2.13 18.46 4.79
CA HIS A 121 2.56 17.68 3.63
C HIS A 121 1.56 17.70 2.45
N GLY A 122 0.40 18.37 2.60
CA GLY A 122 -0.58 18.56 1.54
C GLY A 122 -1.61 17.42 1.39
N PHE A 123 -1.67 16.47 2.31
CA PHE A 123 -2.65 15.38 2.22
C PHE A 123 -4.07 15.86 2.43
N SER A 124 -4.28 16.82 3.32
CA SER A 124 -5.59 17.42 3.58
C SER A 124 -6.16 18.21 2.39
N ASP A 125 -5.32 18.58 1.41
CA ASP A 125 -5.75 19.28 0.19
C ASP A 125 -6.35 18.34 -0.85
N ILE A 126 -6.09 17.04 -0.73
CA ILE A 126 -6.54 16.04 -1.71
C ILE A 126 -7.70 15.19 -1.20
N ALA A 127 -7.80 14.95 0.11
CA ALA A 127 -8.89 14.19 0.74
C ALA A 127 -8.96 14.49 2.25
N ARG A 128 -10.04 14.02 2.89
CA ARG A 128 -10.11 13.94 4.35
C ARG A 128 -9.00 13.02 4.87
N VAL A 129 -8.39 13.41 5.98
CA VAL A 129 -7.42 12.59 6.72
C VAL A 129 -8.05 12.15 8.04
N ASP A 130 -7.89 10.88 8.36
CA ASP A 130 -8.40 10.25 9.57
C ASP A 130 -7.28 9.46 10.28
N ILE A 131 -7.08 9.70 11.56
CA ILE A 131 -6.17 8.96 12.42
C ILE A 131 -6.99 7.88 13.13
N MET A 132 -6.86 6.64 12.68
CA MET A 132 -7.78 5.55 13.03
C MET A 132 -7.80 5.19 14.52
N ASP A 133 -6.73 5.47 15.25
CA ASP A 133 -6.58 5.24 16.69
C ASP A 133 -6.75 6.51 17.53
N ALA A 134 -7.31 7.59 16.96
CA ALA A 134 -7.52 8.87 17.66
C ALA A 134 -8.41 8.76 18.89
N GLU A 135 -9.42 7.89 18.85
CA GLU A 135 -10.43 7.73 19.89
C GLU A 135 -10.29 6.39 20.65
N GLY A 136 -9.32 5.55 20.26
CA GLY A 136 -9.06 4.28 20.90
C GLY A 136 -8.71 3.16 19.92
N GLU A 137 -8.73 1.94 20.45
CA GLU A 137 -8.33 0.73 19.75
C GLU A 137 -9.23 -0.44 20.10
N PHE A 138 -9.23 -1.48 19.29
CA PHE A 138 -9.88 -2.76 19.58
C PHE A 138 -9.05 -3.93 19.06
N THR A 139 -9.34 -5.12 19.58
CA THR A 139 -8.66 -6.34 19.18
C THR A 139 -9.43 -7.10 18.11
N ILE A 140 -8.71 -7.65 17.16
CA ILE A 140 -9.23 -8.60 16.17
C ILE A 140 -8.52 -9.94 16.30
N PRO A 141 -9.23 -11.08 16.21
CA PRO A 141 -8.59 -12.39 16.30
C PRO A 141 -7.77 -12.67 15.04
N VAL A 142 -6.54 -13.17 15.24
CA VAL A 142 -5.68 -13.64 14.14
C VAL A 142 -6.09 -15.05 13.75
N ARG A 143 -6.25 -15.30 12.44
CA ARG A 143 -6.69 -16.60 11.92
C ARG A 143 -5.65 -17.70 12.15
N ASP A 144 -4.38 -17.41 11.85
CA ASP A 144 -3.26 -18.30 12.16
C ASP A 144 -2.62 -17.85 13.48
N ARG A 145 -2.92 -18.56 14.56
CA ARG A 145 -2.47 -18.23 15.93
C ARG A 145 -1.10 -18.76 16.28
N LYS A 146 -0.30 -19.17 15.31
CA LYS A 146 1.04 -19.71 15.56
C LYS A 146 1.96 -18.74 16.31
N HIS A 147 1.83 -17.45 16.06
CA HIS A 147 2.69 -16.41 16.63
C HIS A 147 1.90 -15.31 17.38
N LEU A 148 0.68 -15.02 16.95
CA LEU A 148 -0.19 -13.99 17.56
C LEU A 148 -1.61 -14.55 17.69
N GLU A 149 -2.23 -14.33 18.83
CA GLU A 149 -3.63 -14.72 19.06
C GLU A 149 -4.60 -13.64 18.56
N TYR A 150 -4.21 -12.39 18.70
CA TYR A 150 -5.00 -11.22 18.30
C TYR A 150 -4.07 -10.11 17.80
N ASP A 151 -4.65 -9.18 17.06
CA ASP A 151 -4.01 -7.93 16.64
C ASP A 151 -4.78 -6.74 17.21
N ILE A 152 -4.10 -5.60 17.42
CA ILE A 152 -4.66 -4.36 17.92
C ILE A 152 -4.75 -3.38 16.77
N VAL A 153 -5.94 -2.85 16.53
CA VAL A 153 -6.20 -1.91 15.44
C VAL A 153 -6.96 -0.67 15.95
N GLY A 154 -6.76 0.45 15.28
CA GLY A 154 -7.46 1.69 15.63
C GLY A 154 -8.98 1.57 15.48
N ASP A 155 -9.72 2.17 16.41
CA ASP A 155 -11.18 2.01 16.51
C ASP A 155 -11.93 2.47 15.26
N HIS A 156 -11.43 3.47 14.56
CA HIS A 156 -12.01 3.96 13.30
C HIS A 156 -11.93 2.97 12.14
N LEU A 157 -11.14 1.88 12.23
CA LEU A 157 -11.14 0.84 11.20
C LEU A 157 -12.55 0.30 10.94
N LYS A 158 -13.41 0.25 11.95
CA LYS A 158 -14.81 -0.16 11.86
C LYS A 158 -15.66 0.72 10.93
N ASN A 159 -15.20 1.93 10.63
CA ASN A 159 -15.92 2.91 9.83
C ASN A 159 -15.75 2.68 8.32
N TYR A 160 -14.91 1.74 7.92
CA TYR A 160 -14.53 1.51 6.52
C TYR A 160 -14.93 0.11 6.07
N ASP A 161 -15.43 0.04 4.83
CA ASP A 161 -15.86 -1.20 4.18
C ASP A 161 -14.75 -1.80 3.31
N PHE A 162 -13.81 -0.95 2.86
CA PHE A 162 -12.73 -1.33 1.95
C PHE A 162 -11.45 -0.56 2.28
N MET A 163 -10.29 -1.23 2.15
CA MET A 163 -8.99 -0.58 2.34
C MET A 163 -8.09 -0.74 1.12
N VAL A 164 -7.59 0.38 0.63
CA VAL A 164 -6.50 0.44 -0.35
C VAL A 164 -5.22 0.81 0.38
N ASN A 165 -4.25 -0.09 0.40
CA ASN A 165 -2.96 0.17 1.04
C ASN A 165 -1.95 0.68 0.00
N LEU A 166 -1.55 1.94 0.10
CA LEU A 166 -0.52 2.57 -0.70
C LEU A 166 0.78 2.63 0.10
N ALA A 167 1.48 1.51 0.14
CA ALA A 167 2.74 1.42 0.86
C ALA A 167 3.89 2.08 0.09
N HIS A 168 4.70 2.87 0.80
CA HIS A 168 6.00 3.31 0.31
C HIS A 168 7.01 2.19 0.59
N PHE A 169 7.32 1.41 -0.43
CA PHE A 169 8.27 0.31 -0.31
C PHE A 169 9.69 0.84 -0.04
N LYS A 170 10.37 0.25 0.94
CA LYS A 170 11.74 0.58 1.33
C LYS A 170 12.59 -0.68 1.38
#